data_20f62633b45cb9feef78582ff4c7e656
#
_entry.id   20f62633b45cb9feef78582ff4c7e656
#
_cell.length_a   1.000
_cell.length_b   1.000
_cell.length_c   1.000
_cell.angle_alpha   90.00
_cell.angle_beta   90.00
_cell.angle_gamma   90.00
#
_symmetry.space_group_name_H-M   'P 1'
#
loop_
_entity.id
_entity.type
_entity.pdbx_description
1 polymer ?
#
loop_
_entity_poly.entity_id
_entity_poly.type
_entity_poly.pdbx_seq_one_letter_code
_entity_poly.pdbx_strand_id
1 'polypeptide(L)'
;LIQHFTHGHVTLAYRTDGHGQVGVLAFHGFGRSGADFAVLEDTLGDRCTLYAFDLHFHGQSPRYPGRADEPFSPQELATYFTAFATSIGHQKITVLGYSLGGRLALSLLEQVPERIQRVFLAAPDGLKTRPWYRGLATSSFGRRLYKRFVEKPATTHAVINGLRAMRLMNERMHRFLIGQTDSRIKRELVRDVWLSYRLIEPDLHRVAANAQDHGIPVHLFFGTHDRVIPPSLGANLRPLAPEQITQQELPFGHVVLTAELGEAMVNHLAQGDRMPGRDPARRRKE
;
A
#
# COMPACT_ATOMS: atom_id res chain seq x y z
N LEU A 1 -4.13 7.04 20.39
CA LEU A 1 -3.45 5.94 21.13
C LEU A 1 -3.00 4.88 20.14
N ILE A 2 -1.78 4.31 20.36
CA ILE A 2 -1.30 3.16 19.58
C ILE A 2 -1.81 1.89 20.25
N GLN A 3 -2.34 1.00 19.41
CA GLN A 3 -2.85 -0.32 19.76
C GLN A 3 -2.05 -1.38 19.01
N HIS A 4 -2.13 -2.62 19.45
CA HIS A 4 -1.50 -3.75 18.80
C HIS A 4 -2.53 -4.84 18.53
N PHE A 5 -2.46 -5.44 17.36
CA PHE A 5 -3.23 -6.63 17.03
C PHE A 5 -2.28 -7.76 16.70
N THR A 6 -2.56 -8.94 17.25
CA THR A 6 -1.78 -10.17 17.02
C THR A 6 -2.68 -11.22 16.41
N HIS A 7 -2.24 -11.82 15.32
CA HIS A 7 -2.86 -13.00 14.73
C HIS A 7 -1.77 -13.98 14.26
N GLY A 8 -1.82 -15.21 14.77
CA GLY A 8 -0.73 -16.16 14.59
C GLY A 8 0.59 -15.66 15.17
N HIS A 9 1.61 -15.57 14.32
CA HIS A 9 2.94 -15.07 14.69
C HIS A 9 3.19 -13.61 14.29
N VAL A 10 2.17 -12.93 13.80
CA VAL A 10 2.27 -11.55 13.31
C VAL A 10 1.59 -10.60 14.27
N THR A 11 2.32 -9.57 14.69
CA THR A 11 1.78 -8.44 15.47
C THR A 11 2.08 -7.16 14.72
N LEU A 12 1.08 -6.31 14.52
CA LEU A 12 1.26 -4.95 14.02
C LEU A 12 0.70 -3.95 15.02
N ALA A 13 1.38 -2.82 15.13
CA ALA A 13 0.84 -1.65 15.75
C ALA A 13 -0.14 -0.95 14.79
N TYR A 14 -1.18 -0.33 15.33
CA TYR A 14 -2.09 0.50 14.57
C TYR A 14 -2.63 1.63 15.44
N ARG A 15 -3.13 2.65 14.80
CA ARG A 15 -3.87 3.74 15.43
C ARG A 15 -5.27 3.82 14.84
N THR A 16 -6.20 4.36 15.61
CA THR A 16 -7.56 4.60 15.17
C THR A 16 -7.81 6.09 15.15
N ASP A 17 -8.21 6.62 13.99
CA ASP A 17 -8.56 8.01 13.79
C ASP A 17 -9.98 8.08 13.19
N GLY A 18 -10.83 9.02 13.67
CA GLY A 18 -12.24 9.13 13.29
C GLY A 18 -13.17 8.17 14.05
N HIS A 19 -14.49 8.31 13.79
CA HIS A 19 -15.54 7.58 14.50
C HIS A 19 -16.74 7.21 13.60
N GLY A 20 -16.58 7.34 12.28
CA GLY A 20 -17.63 6.99 11.31
C GLY A 20 -17.79 5.48 11.12
N GLN A 21 -18.90 5.10 10.48
CA GLN A 21 -19.30 3.70 10.34
C GLN A 21 -18.48 2.90 9.30
N VAL A 22 -17.82 3.58 8.35
CA VAL A 22 -17.03 2.90 7.32
C VAL A 22 -15.65 2.56 7.87
N GLY A 23 -15.39 1.27 8.10
CA GLY A 23 -14.05 0.81 8.50
C GLY A 23 -13.06 0.88 7.33
N VAL A 24 -11.96 1.59 7.53
CA VAL A 24 -10.88 1.75 6.53
C VAL A 24 -9.58 1.21 7.08
N LEU A 25 -9.02 0.16 6.47
CA LEU A 25 -7.65 -0.27 6.75
C LEU A 25 -6.69 0.57 5.91
N ALA A 26 -5.80 1.30 6.58
CA ALA A 26 -4.88 2.20 5.93
C ALA A 26 -3.42 1.73 6.05
N PHE A 27 -2.73 1.63 4.89
CA PHE A 27 -1.37 1.13 4.73
C PHE A 27 -0.46 2.22 4.17
N HIS A 28 0.54 2.61 4.93
CA HIS A 28 1.46 3.70 4.59
C HIS A 28 2.56 3.29 3.58
N GLY A 29 3.31 4.28 3.10
CA GLY A 29 4.46 4.10 2.22
C GLY A 29 5.75 3.68 2.94
N PHE A 30 6.78 3.31 2.17
CA PHE A 30 8.11 2.99 2.70
C PHE A 30 8.70 4.15 3.51
N GLY A 31 9.25 3.83 4.68
CA GLY A 31 9.87 4.79 5.59
C GLY A 31 8.90 5.74 6.32
N ARG A 32 7.60 5.43 6.30
CA ARG A 32 6.50 6.19 6.89
C ARG A 32 5.88 5.44 8.08
N SER A 33 4.75 5.91 8.58
CA SER A 33 3.98 5.24 9.64
C SER A 33 2.48 5.50 9.49
N GLY A 34 1.66 4.81 10.26
CA GLY A 34 0.23 5.04 10.33
C GLY A 34 -0.15 6.47 10.75
N ALA A 35 0.76 7.19 11.42
CA ALA A 35 0.54 8.58 11.80
C ALA A 35 0.33 9.53 10.61
N ASP A 36 0.81 9.18 9.43
CA ASP A 36 0.66 10.01 8.23
C ASP A 36 -0.80 10.17 7.79
N PHE A 37 -1.66 9.23 8.17
CA PHE A 37 -3.09 9.28 7.83
C PHE A 37 -3.91 10.23 8.70
N ALA A 38 -3.34 10.77 9.79
CA ALA A 38 -4.02 11.73 10.64
C ALA A 38 -4.47 13.00 9.87
N VAL A 39 -3.78 13.34 8.77
CA VAL A 39 -4.16 14.46 7.90
C VAL A 39 -5.55 14.27 7.26
N LEU A 40 -6.08 13.06 7.23
CA LEU A 40 -7.39 12.73 6.67
C LEU A 40 -8.52 12.79 7.71
N GLU A 41 -8.21 12.95 9.00
CA GLU A 41 -9.19 12.89 10.09
C GLU A 41 -10.26 13.98 9.95
N ASP A 42 -9.86 15.21 9.67
CA ASP A 42 -10.79 16.35 9.53
C ASP A 42 -11.79 16.18 8.37
N THR A 43 -11.41 15.43 7.33
CA THR A 43 -12.25 15.23 6.15
C THR A 43 -13.05 13.93 6.18
N LEU A 44 -12.50 12.87 6.77
CA LEU A 44 -13.08 11.53 6.74
C LEU A 44 -13.65 11.08 8.09
N GLY A 45 -13.23 11.69 9.21
CA GLY A 45 -13.47 11.17 10.55
C GLY A 45 -14.92 10.98 10.95
N ASP A 46 -15.84 11.81 10.43
CA ASP A 46 -17.28 11.66 10.68
C ASP A 46 -17.91 10.49 9.89
N ARG A 47 -17.30 10.05 8.79
CA ARG A 47 -17.82 8.99 7.92
C ARG A 47 -17.08 7.68 8.08
N CYS A 48 -15.79 7.76 8.37
CA CYS A 48 -14.88 6.65 8.43
C CYS A 48 -14.25 6.52 9.82
N THR A 49 -13.95 5.28 10.17
CA THR A 49 -12.98 4.95 11.20
C THR A 49 -11.75 4.38 10.50
N LEU A 50 -10.64 5.12 10.52
CA LEU A 50 -9.39 4.72 9.91
C LEU A 50 -8.57 3.89 10.91
N TYR A 51 -8.24 2.67 10.53
CA TYR A 51 -7.30 1.80 11.23
C TYR A 51 -5.97 1.87 10.49
N ALA A 52 -5.13 2.81 10.89
CA ALA A 52 -3.87 3.10 10.23
C ALA A 52 -2.74 2.27 10.84
N PHE A 53 -2.29 1.26 10.09
CA PHE A 53 -1.25 0.33 10.55
C PHE A 53 0.15 0.93 10.39
N ASP A 54 1.01 0.68 11.37
CA ASP A 54 2.44 0.69 11.17
C ASP A 54 2.84 -0.64 10.53
N LEU A 55 3.28 -0.61 9.27
CA LEU A 55 3.69 -1.83 8.56
C LEU A 55 4.94 -2.43 9.21
N HIS A 56 5.23 -3.69 8.92
CA HIS A 56 6.41 -4.38 9.47
C HIS A 56 7.68 -3.55 9.28
N PHE A 57 8.51 -3.50 10.31
CA PHE A 57 9.75 -2.73 10.42
C PHE A 57 9.57 -1.21 10.54
N HIS A 58 8.33 -0.70 10.52
CA HIS A 58 8.02 0.72 10.64
C HIS A 58 7.33 1.04 11.97
N GLY A 59 7.41 2.31 12.37
CA GLY A 59 6.71 2.85 13.53
C GLY A 59 6.91 2.03 14.80
N GLN A 60 5.80 1.65 15.43
CA GLN A 60 5.77 0.88 16.67
C GLN A 60 5.54 -0.64 16.43
N SER A 61 5.44 -1.07 15.17
CA SER A 61 5.35 -2.49 14.87
C SER A 61 6.64 -3.22 15.18
N PRO A 62 6.58 -4.44 15.74
CA PRO A 62 7.76 -5.24 16.03
C PRO A 62 8.60 -5.51 14.77
N ARG A 63 9.90 -5.64 14.98
CA ARG A 63 10.82 -6.05 13.92
C ARG A 63 10.94 -7.57 13.91
N TYR A 64 10.73 -8.15 12.73
CA TYR A 64 10.87 -9.60 12.51
C TYR A 64 12.04 -9.87 11.55
N PRO A 65 13.30 -9.89 12.04
CA PRO A 65 14.48 -10.00 11.16
C PRO A 65 14.49 -11.28 10.33
N GLY A 66 13.87 -12.37 10.81
CA GLY A 66 13.72 -13.62 10.06
C GLY A 66 12.89 -13.48 8.77
N ARG A 67 12.05 -12.45 8.65
CA ARG A 67 11.22 -12.21 7.47
C ARG A 67 12.01 -11.84 6.21
N ALA A 68 13.25 -11.44 6.35
CA ALA A 68 14.14 -11.29 5.20
C ALA A 68 14.42 -12.65 4.50
N ASP A 69 14.46 -13.72 5.24
CA ASP A 69 14.65 -15.09 4.73
C ASP A 69 13.32 -15.78 4.44
N GLU A 70 12.33 -15.63 5.33
CA GLU A 70 10.97 -16.15 5.22
C GLU A 70 9.97 -15.00 4.96
N PRO A 71 9.78 -14.59 3.69
CA PRO A 71 8.95 -13.43 3.35
C PRO A 71 7.48 -13.68 3.64
N PHE A 72 6.73 -12.59 3.82
CA PHE A 72 5.29 -12.66 3.89
C PHE A 72 4.71 -13.17 2.58
N SER A 73 3.79 -14.14 2.66
CA SER A 73 2.98 -14.52 1.52
C SER A 73 1.76 -13.61 1.39
N PRO A 74 1.19 -13.46 0.18
CA PRO A 74 -0.07 -12.76 -0.01
C PRO A 74 -1.20 -13.31 0.87
N GLN A 75 -1.28 -14.64 1.01
CA GLN A 75 -2.28 -15.33 1.82
C GLN A 75 -2.12 -15.05 3.32
N GLU A 76 -0.88 -15.04 3.82
CA GLU A 76 -0.61 -14.71 5.23
C GLU A 76 -1.09 -13.30 5.58
N LEU A 77 -0.79 -12.31 4.73
CA LEU A 77 -1.25 -10.93 4.94
C LEU A 77 -2.77 -10.83 4.81
N ALA A 78 -3.39 -11.51 3.84
CA ALA A 78 -4.83 -11.53 3.68
C ALA A 78 -5.52 -12.14 4.92
N THR A 79 -5.01 -13.25 5.44
CA THR A 79 -5.51 -13.88 6.67
C THR A 79 -5.40 -12.94 7.86
N TYR A 80 -4.26 -12.27 8.03
CA TYR A 80 -4.03 -11.33 9.12
C TYR A 80 -5.04 -10.16 9.09
N PHE A 81 -5.16 -9.46 7.97
CA PHE A 81 -6.03 -8.30 7.86
C PHE A 81 -7.52 -8.66 7.86
N THR A 82 -7.88 -9.87 7.38
CA THR A 82 -9.25 -10.39 7.49
C THR A 82 -9.59 -10.71 8.94
N ALA A 83 -8.68 -11.31 9.70
CA ALA A 83 -8.87 -11.56 11.12
C ALA A 83 -9.01 -10.26 11.90
N PHE A 84 -8.19 -9.24 11.58
CA PHE A 84 -8.34 -7.91 12.15
C PHE A 84 -9.72 -7.32 11.85
N ALA A 85 -10.14 -7.29 10.59
CA ALA A 85 -11.46 -6.76 10.20
C ALA A 85 -12.59 -7.44 10.95
N THR A 86 -12.52 -8.76 11.14
CA THR A 86 -13.48 -9.52 11.92
C THR A 86 -13.48 -9.14 13.40
N SER A 87 -12.29 -8.93 13.99
CA SER A 87 -12.15 -8.55 15.42
C SER A 87 -12.75 -7.18 15.73
N ILE A 88 -12.79 -6.27 14.75
CA ILE A 88 -13.41 -4.95 14.87
C ILE A 88 -14.87 -4.92 14.36
N GLY A 89 -15.47 -6.08 14.08
CA GLY A 89 -16.88 -6.22 13.70
C GLY A 89 -17.22 -5.94 12.24
N HIS A 90 -16.23 -5.81 11.35
CA HIS A 90 -16.47 -5.54 9.93
C HIS A 90 -16.43 -6.82 9.08
N GLN A 91 -17.56 -7.13 8.41
CA GLN A 91 -17.63 -8.23 7.44
C GLN A 91 -16.96 -7.85 6.11
N LYS A 92 -17.09 -6.61 5.68
CA LYS A 92 -16.43 -6.01 4.53
C LYS A 92 -15.74 -4.72 4.95
N ILE A 93 -14.59 -4.45 4.36
CA ILE A 93 -13.74 -3.31 4.68
C ILE A 93 -13.42 -2.48 3.45
N THR A 94 -13.23 -1.19 3.66
CA THR A 94 -12.54 -0.32 2.70
C THR A 94 -11.05 -0.38 2.97
N VAL A 95 -10.24 -0.37 1.92
CA VAL A 95 -8.78 -0.39 2.03
C VAL A 95 -8.21 0.87 1.42
N LEU A 96 -7.29 1.53 2.11
CA LEU A 96 -6.51 2.66 1.64
C LEU A 96 -5.03 2.30 1.61
N GLY A 97 -4.42 2.32 0.44
CA GLY A 97 -3.00 2.06 0.29
C GLY A 97 -2.23 3.24 -0.29
N TYR A 98 -1.22 3.73 0.43
CA TYR A 98 -0.32 4.77 -0.06
C TYR A 98 1.04 4.18 -0.44
N SER A 99 1.51 4.45 -1.65
CA SER A 99 2.83 4.02 -2.16
C SER A 99 3.03 2.51 -1.95
N LEU A 100 3.99 2.05 -1.12
CA LEU A 100 4.17 0.63 -0.74
C LEU A 100 2.85 0.00 -0.24
N GLY A 101 2.07 0.72 0.56
CA GLY A 101 0.77 0.27 1.04
C GLY A 101 -0.23 -0.01 -0.08
N GLY A 102 -0.08 0.64 -1.24
CA GLY A 102 -0.87 0.34 -2.44
C GLY A 102 -0.67 -1.08 -2.95
N ARG A 103 0.56 -1.60 -2.88
CA ARG A 103 0.88 -2.99 -3.21
C ARG A 103 0.15 -3.97 -2.30
N LEU A 104 0.07 -3.66 -0.99
CA LEU A 104 -0.67 -4.48 -0.04
C LEU A 104 -2.17 -4.43 -0.29
N ALA A 105 -2.72 -3.24 -0.57
CA ALA A 105 -4.13 -3.06 -0.87
C ALA A 105 -4.56 -3.83 -2.14
N LEU A 106 -3.75 -3.78 -3.20
CA LEU A 106 -3.96 -4.57 -4.42
C LEU A 106 -3.89 -6.08 -4.14
N SER A 107 -2.94 -6.50 -3.30
CA SER A 107 -2.81 -7.91 -2.92
C SER A 107 -4.03 -8.39 -2.11
N LEU A 108 -4.59 -7.57 -1.22
CA LEU A 108 -5.82 -7.92 -0.50
C LEU A 108 -7.01 -8.06 -1.46
N LEU A 109 -7.16 -7.15 -2.42
CA LEU A 109 -8.20 -7.25 -3.44
C LEU A 109 -8.03 -8.51 -4.31
N GLU A 110 -6.79 -8.92 -4.57
CA GLU A 110 -6.50 -10.16 -5.29
C GLU A 110 -6.86 -11.42 -4.49
N GLN A 111 -6.56 -11.44 -3.18
CA GLN A 111 -6.64 -12.65 -2.36
C GLN A 111 -8.02 -12.87 -1.70
N VAL A 112 -8.72 -11.79 -1.31
CA VAL A 112 -9.97 -11.85 -0.51
C VAL A 112 -10.99 -10.81 -1.00
N PRO A 113 -11.36 -10.80 -2.29
CA PRO A 113 -12.26 -9.79 -2.86
C PRO A 113 -13.62 -9.75 -2.16
N GLU A 114 -14.12 -10.89 -1.68
CA GLU A 114 -15.40 -11.00 -0.96
C GLU A 114 -15.42 -10.21 0.36
N ARG A 115 -14.25 -9.90 0.91
CA ARG A 115 -14.06 -9.13 2.14
C ARG A 115 -13.82 -7.64 1.88
N ILE A 116 -13.67 -7.24 0.61
CA ILE A 116 -13.36 -5.86 0.22
C ILE A 116 -14.64 -5.18 -0.26
N GLN A 117 -14.90 -3.99 0.28
CA GLN A 117 -16.02 -3.15 -0.14
C GLN A 117 -15.58 -2.11 -1.17
N ARG A 118 -14.38 -1.55 -1.02
CA ARG A 118 -13.81 -0.49 -1.86
C ARG A 118 -12.30 -0.40 -1.65
N VAL A 119 -11.59 0.07 -2.68
CA VAL A 119 -10.15 0.31 -2.59
C VAL A 119 -9.81 1.72 -3.01
N PHE A 120 -9.07 2.44 -2.16
CA PHE A 120 -8.44 3.72 -2.46
C PHE A 120 -6.93 3.53 -2.57
N LEU A 121 -6.36 4.01 -3.64
CA LEU A 121 -4.93 3.85 -3.98
C LEU A 121 -4.29 5.21 -4.22
N ALA A 122 -3.49 5.66 -3.28
CA ALA A 122 -2.79 6.95 -3.31
C ALA A 122 -1.33 6.73 -3.78
N ALA A 123 -0.99 7.18 -4.98
CA ALA A 123 0.31 6.98 -5.63
C ALA A 123 0.83 5.52 -5.44
N PRO A 124 0.06 4.48 -5.84
CA PRO A 124 0.29 3.11 -5.40
C PRO A 124 1.48 2.46 -6.10
N ASP A 125 2.34 1.80 -5.32
CA ASP A 125 3.24 0.76 -5.84
C ASP A 125 2.44 -0.53 -6.15
N GLY A 126 2.99 -1.39 -7.02
CA GLY A 126 2.35 -2.63 -7.45
C GLY A 126 1.68 -2.56 -8.83
N LEU A 127 1.56 -1.37 -9.44
CA LEU A 127 1.03 -1.20 -10.79
C LEU A 127 2.01 -1.58 -11.91
N LYS A 128 3.26 -1.86 -11.58
CA LYS A 128 4.28 -2.29 -12.53
C LYS A 128 5.13 -3.38 -11.93
N THR A 129 5.14 -4.54 -12.58
CA THR A 129 6.08 -5.62 -12.24
C THR A 129 7.50 -5.23 -12.62
N ARG A 130 8.45 -5.66 -11.79
CA ARG A 130 9.89 -5.47 -12.05
C ARG A 130 10.59 -6.83 -12.02
N PRO A 131 10.59 -7.58 -13.14
CA PRO A 131 11.10 -8.95 -13.17
C PRO A 131 12.55 -9.08 -12.67
N TRP A 132 13.40 -8.09 -12.95
CA TRP A 132 14.78 -8.06 -12.46
C TRP A 132 14.85 -7.97 -10.93
N TYR A 133 13.97 -7.21 -10.31
CA TYR A 133 13.88 -7.10 -8.85
C TYR A 133 13.44 -8.42 -8.24
N ARG A 134 12.43 -9.06 -8.79
CA ARG A 134 11.95 -10.38 -8.35
C ARG A 134 13.09 -11.40 -8.40
N GLY A 135 13.79 -11.52 -9.55
CA GLY A 135 14.93 -12.42 -9.69
C GLY A 135 16.03 -12.14 -8.66
N LEU A 136 16.35 -10.86 -8.42
CA LEU A 136 17.33 -10.46 -7.43
C LEU A 136 16.87 -10.81 -6.01
N ALA A 137 15.64 -10.46 -5.64
CA ALA A 137 15.12 -10.63 -4.28
C ALA A 137 14.87 -12.10 -3.90
N THR A 138 14.57 -12.97 -4.86
CA THR A 138 14.31 -14.39 -4.62
C THR A 138 15.57 -15.26 -4.65
N SER A 139 16.64 -14.82 -5.35
CA SER A 139 17.86 -15.60 -5.47
C SER A 139 18.74 -15.53 -4.21
N SER A 140 19.47 -16.61 -3.93
CA SER A 140 20.49 -16.63 -2.85
C SER A 140 21.61 -15.61 -3.10
N PHE A 141 21.97 -15.39 -4.36
CA PHE A 141 22.93 -14.37 -4.77
C PHE A 141 22.43 -12.97 -4.43
N GLY A 142 21.17 -12.66 -4.77
CA GLY A 142 20.57 -11.36 -4.46
C GLY A 142 20.50 -11.09 -2.96
N ARG A 143 20.12 -12.09 -2.14
CA ARG A 143 20.12 -11.93 -0.68
C ARG A 143 21.53 -11.64 -0.13
N ARG A 144 22.57 -12.30 -0.66
CA ARG A 144 23.98 -11.97 -0.31
C ARG A 144 24.35 -10.54 -0.72
N LEU A 145 23.87 -10.08 -1.87
CA LEU A 145 24.10 -8.72 -2.34
C LEU A 145 23.42 -7.70 -1.42
N TYR A 146 22.16 -7.94 -1.00
CA TYR A 146 21.48 -7.09 -0.02
C TYR A 146 22.19 -7.06 1.33
N LYS A 147 22.71 -8.20 1.82
CA LYS A 147 23.54 -8.25 3.03
C LYS A 147 24.77 -7.37 2.89
N ARG A 148 25.51 -7.51 1.77
CA ARG A 148 26.68 -6.69 1.47
C ARG A 148 26.36 -5.20 1.35
N PHE A 149 25.21 -4.87 0.78
CA PHE A 149 24.68 -3.51 0.70
C PHE A 149 24.53 -2.86 2.08
N VAL A 150 24.04 -3.58 3.07
CA VAL A 150 23.92 -3.08 4.45
C VAL A 150 25.28 -2.93 5.11
N GLU A 151 26.15 -3.94 4.98
CA GLU A 151 27.42 -4.03 5.70
C GLU A 151 28.52 -3.11 5.12
N LYS A 152 28.47 -2.83 3.82
CA LYS A 152 29.51 -2.06 3.10
C LYS A 152 28.95 -0.80 2.45
N PRO A 153 28.68 0.27 3.23
CA PRO A 153 28.07 1.49 2.71
C PRO A 153 28.91 2.17 1.62
N ALA A 154 30.25 2.14 1.73
CA ALA A 154 31.13 2.73 0.72
C ALA A 154 30.93 2.08 -0.67
N THR A 155 30.79 0.75 -0.73
CA THR A 155 30.49 0.04 -1.99
C THR A 155 29.13 0.43 -2.53
N THR A 156 28.12 0.54 -1.67
CA THR A 156 26.76 0.96 -2.05
C THR A 156 26.75 2.36 -2.65
N HIS A 157 27.38 3.31 -1.97
CA HIS A 157 27.49 4.69 -2.45
C HIS A 157 28.31 4.78 -3.74
N ALA A 158 29.39 3.99 -3.87
CA ALA A 158 30.18 3.94 -5.09
C ALA A 158 29.35 3.45 -6.29
N VAL A 159 28.51 2.41 -6.10
CA VAL A 159 27.58 1.93 -7.14
C VAL A 159 26.55 3.00 -7.50
N ILE A 160 25.91 3.63 -6.53
CA ILE A 160 24.92 4.69 -6.77
C ILE A 160 25.57 5.87 -7.51
N ASN A 161 26.77 6.29 -7.09
CA ASN A 161 27.51 7.37 -7.74
C ASN A 161 27.95 6.98 -9.17
N GLY A 162 28.38 5.73 -9.37
CA GLY A 162 28.72 5.21 -10.69
C GLY A 162 27.54 5.22 -11.66
N LEU A 163 26.37 4.75 -11.24
CA LEU A 163 25.14 4.80 -12.05
C LEU A 163 24.78 6.24 -12.44
N ARG A 164 24.99 7.20 -11.53
CA ARG A 164 24.80 8.61 -11.84
C ARG A 164 25.82 9.12 -12.87
N ALA A 165 27.10 8.81 -12.66
CA ALA A 165 28.17 9.22 -13.58
C ALA A 165 27.94 8.67 -15.00
N MET A 166 27.38 7.45 -15.12
CA MET A 166 26.99 6.82 -16.39
C MET A 166 25.66 7.39 -16.97
N ARG A 167 25.07 8.40 -16.34
CA ARG A 167 23.76 8.99 -16.72
C ARG A 167 22.57 8.01 -16.72
N LEU A 168 22.70 6.87 -16.05
CA LEU A 168 21.63 5.89 -15.86
C LEU A 168 20.64 6.28 -14.73
N MET A 169 20.95 7.39 -14.02
CA MET A 169 20.14 7.90 -12.91
C MET A 169 20.15 9.43 -12.92
N ASN A 170 18.97 10.03 -12.71
CA ASN A 170 18.85 11.47 -12.55
C ASN A 170 19.25 11.92 -11.14
N GLU A 171 19.52 13.24 -10.99
CA GLU A 171 19.96 13.87 -9.73
C GLU A 171 19.00 13.63 -8.56
N ARG A 172 17.69 13.67 -8.80
CA ARG A 172 16.67 13.51 -7.76
C ARG A 172 16.65 12.08 -7.24
N MET A 173 16.71 11.10 -8.14
CA MET A 173 16.78 9.68 -7.77
C MET A 173 18.09 9.38 -7.03
N HIS A 174 19.20 9.97 -7.46
CA HIS A 174 20.48 9.85 -6.78
C HIS A 174 20.38 10.36 -5.33
N ARG A 175 19.89 11.58 -5.11
CA ARG A 175 19.70 12.15 -3.76
C ARG A 175 18.76 11.32 -2.90
N PHE A 176 17.68 10.82 -3.49
CA PHE A 176 16.75 9.93 -2.79
C PHE A 176 17.45 8.66 -2.32
N LEU A 177 18.17 7.95 -3.20
CA LEU A 177 18.85 6.70 -2.85
C LEU A 177 19.97 6.93 -1.83
N ILE A 178 20.76 7.99 -1.97
CA ILE A 178 21.80 8.34 -0.98
C ILE A 178 21.12 8.61 0.37
N GLY A 179 20.05 9.41 0.42
CA GLY A 179 19.31 9.69 1.66
C GLY A 179 18.68 8.46 2.32
N GLN A 180 18.30 7.43 1.53
CA GLN A 180 17.79 6.16 2.05
C GLN A 180 18.89 5.18 2.49
N THR A 181 20.15 5.51 2.23
CA THR A 181 21.29 4.61 2.47
C THR A 181 22.42 5.24 3.30
N ASP A 182 22.21 6.48 3.79
CA ASP A 182 23.20 7.25 4.54
C ASP A 182 23.52 6.65 5.92
N SER A 183 22.56 5.99 6.57
CA SER A 183 22.76 5.34 7.86
C SER A 183 22.57 3.82 7.79
N ARG A 184 23.14 3.10 8.76
CA ARG A 184 22.96 1.64 8.86
C ARG A 184 21.49 1.29 9.07
N ILE A 185 20.78 2.04 9.92
CA ILE A 185 19.36 1.80 10.22
C ILE A 185 18.51 1.90 8.94
N LYS A 186 18.74 2.92 8.10
CA LYS A 186 18.02 3.07 6.83
C LYS A 186 18.34 1.95 5.85
N ARG A 187 19.61 1.52 5.75
CA ARG A 187 19.98 0.39 4.88
C ARG A 187 19.36 -0.92 5.34
N GLU A 188 19.31 -1.16 6.67
CA GLU A 188 18.62 -2.31 7.24
C GLU A 188 17.13 -2.25 6.93
N LEU A 189 16.49 -1.09 7.08
CA LEU A 189 15.08 -0.91 6.74
C LEU A 189 14.81 -1.21 5.25
N VAL A 190 15.65 -0.68 4.34
CA VAL A 190 15.54 -0.99 2.90
C VAL A 190 15.63 -2.50 2.68
N ARG A 191 16.65 -3.16 3.23
CA ARG A 191 16.84 -4.61 3.10
C ARG A 191 15.62 -5.38 3.63
N ASP A 192 15.24 -5.09 4.87
CA ASP A 192 14.24 -5.88 5.60
C ASP A 192 12.85 -5.74 4.98
N VAL A 193 12.46 -4.53 4.62
CA VAL A 193 11.16 -4.28 3.96
C VAL A 193 11.12 -4.94 2.58
N TRP A 194 12.12 -4.69 1.74
CA TRP A 194 12.10 -5.23 0.37
C TRP A 194 12.22 -6.76 0.33
N LEU A 195 13.01 -7.37 1.21
CA LEU A 195 13.11 -8.83 1.27
C LEU A 195 11.86 -9.47 1.87
N SER A 196 11.26 -8.85 2.89
CA SER A 196 10.07 -9.39 3.56
C SER A 196 8.81 -9.34 2.70
N TYR A 197 8.67 -8.29 1.87
CA TYR A 197 7.52 -8.11 0.97
C TYR A 197 7.77 -8.57 -0.48
N ARG A 198 8.88 -9.28 -0.74
CA ARG A 198 9.27 -9.65 -2.12
C ARG A 198 8.28 -10.57 -2.85
N LEU A 199 7.41 -11.27 -2.12
CA LEU A 199 6.37 -12.11 -2.71
C LEU A 199 5.04 -11.37 -2.91
N ILE A 200 4.90 -10.16 -2.40
CA ILE A 200 3.69 -9.36 -2.56
C ILE A 200 3.77 -8.65 -3.92
N GLU A 201 3.42 -9.36 -4.97
CA GLU A 201 3.38 -8.87 -6.36
C GLU A 201 1.98 -9.15 -6.92
N PRO A 202 1.03 -8.19 -6.79
CA PRO A 202 -0.34 -8.39 -7.25
C PRO A 202 -0.41 -8.61 -8.76
N ASP A 203 -1.19 -9.61 -9.18
CA ASP A 203 -1.55 -9.82 -10.57
C ASP A 203 -2.68 -8.84 -10.95
N LEU A 204 -2.36 -7.86 -11.78
CA LEU A 204 -3.31 -6.80 -12.14
C LEU A 204 -4.51 -7.32 -12.93
N HIS A 205 -4.38 -8.40 -13.70
CA HIS A 205 -5.51 -9.01 -14.39
C HIS A 205 -6.48 -9.66 -13.40
N ARG A 206 -5.96 -10.38 -12.41
CA ARG A 206 -6.79 -10.95 -11.32
C ARG A 206 -7.41 -9.87 -10.45
N VAL A 207 -6.67 -8.82 -10.11
CA VAL A 207 -7.19 -7.64 -9.39
C VAL A 207 -8.36 -7.02 -10.14
N ALA A 208 -8.22 -6.81 -11.44
CA ALA A 208 -9.29 -6.23 -12.28
C ALA A 208 -10.49 -7.16 -12.42
N ALA A 209 -10.27 -8.46 -12.66
CA ALA A 209 -11.33 -9.46 -12.69
C ALA A 209 -12.12 -9.50 -11.39
N ASN A 210 -11.42 -9.55 -10.24
CA ASN A 210 -12.05 -9.53 -8.93
C ASN A 210 -12.86 -8.24 -8.68
N ALA A 211 -12.33 -7.08 -9.13
CA ALA A 211 -13.07 -5.82 -9.04
C ALA A 211 -14.37 -5.86 -9.85
N GLN A 212 -14.36 -6.44 -11.05
CA GLN A 212 -15.55 -6.61 -11.90
C GLN A 212 -16.53 -7.63 -11.30
N ASP A 213 -16.07 -8.83 -10.98
CA ASP A 213 -16.92 -9.95 -10.55
C ASP A 213 -17.63 -9.65 -9.22
N HIS A 214 -16.97 -8.89 -8.34
CA HIS A 214 -17.53 -8.50 -7.04
C HIS A 214 -18.09 -7.08 -7.00
N GLY A 215 -18.04 -6.32 -8.12
CA GLY A 215 -18.51 -4.94 -8.21
C GLY A 215 -17.77 -4.00 -7.25
N ILE A 216 -16.46 -4.17 -7.08
CA ILE A 216 -15.66 -3.42 -6.11
C ILE A 216 -15.10 -2.16 -6.76
N PRO A 217 -15.48 -0.95 -6.30
CA PRO A 217 -14.89 0.28 -6.81
C PRO A 217 -13.43 0.40 -6.38
N VAL A 218 -12.56 0.77 -7.33
CA VAL A 218 -11.13 1.04 -7.12
C VAL A 218 -10.82 2.45 -7.60
N HIS A 219 -10.31 3.30 -6.72
CA HIS A 219 -10.02 4.69 -7.02
C HIS A 219 -8.53 4.96 -6.93
N LEU A 220 -7.92 5.28 -8.07
CA LEU A 220 -6.51 5.63 -8.19
C LEU A 220 -6.35 7.16 -8.05
N PHE A 221 -5.49 7.59 -7.14
CA PHE A 221 -5.09 8.98 -6.96
C PHE A 221 -3.60 9.15 -7.20
N PHE A 222 -3.21 10.06 -8.05
CA PHE A 222 -1.81 10.35 -8.34
C PHE A 222 -1.52 11.83 -8.18
N GLY A 223 -0.28 12.14 -7.85
CA GLY A 223 0.20 13.51 -7.98
C GLY A 223 0.56 13.83 -9.44
N THR A 224 0.06 14.92 -10.00
CA THR A 224 0.39 15.37 -11.38
C THR A 224 1.90 15.52 -11.59
N HIS A 225 2.64 15.85 -10.52
CA HIS A 225 4.08 16.04 -10.52
C HIS A 225 4.86 14.84 -9.92
N ASP A 226 4.18 13.72 -9.69
CA ASP A 226 4.83 12.53 -9.14
C ASP A 226 5.79 11.92 -10.18
N ARG A 227 7.08 11.88 -9.81
CA ARG A 227 8.14 11.28 -10.63
C ARG A 227 8.62 9.93 -10.08
N VAL A 228 8.09 9.51 -8.94
CA VAL A 228 8.37 8.21 -8.33
C VAL A 228 7.38 7.17 -8.86
N ILE A 229 6.08 7.51 -8.77
CA ILE A 229 4.95 6.71 -9.27
C ILE A 229 4.07 7.64 -10.13
N PRO A 230 4.44 7.86 -11.39
CA PRO A 230 3.73 8.81 -12.25
C PRO A 230 2.31 8.32 -12.59
N PRO A 231 1.36 9.26 -12.87
CA PRO A 231 -0.02 8.95 -13.21
C PRO A 231 -0.18 7.97 -14.38
N SER A 232 0.78 7.97 -15.31
CA SER A 232 0.79 7.05 -16.45
C SER A 232 0.79 5.57 -16.08
N LEU A 233 1.21 5.22 -14.85
CA LEU A 233 1.15 3.83 -14.38
C LEU A 233 -0.27 3.33 -14.16
N GLY A 234 -1.25 4.22 -13.96
CA GLY A 234 -2.66 3.84 -13.89
C GLY A 234 -3.18 3.17 -15.17
N ALA A 235 -2.53 3.44 -16.31
CA ALA A 235 -2.83 2.76 -17.58
C ALA A 235 -2.57 1.24 -17.56
N ASN A 236 -1.84 0.73 -16.59
CA ASN A 236 -1.62 -0.72 -16.44
C ASN A 236 -2.79 -1.44 -15.76
N LEU A 237 -3.66 -0.72 -15.05
CA LEU A 237 -4.78 -1.32 -14.31
C LEU A 237 -6.14 -0.82 -14.80
N ARG A 238 -6.32 0.50 -14.97
CA ARG A 238 -7.62 1.11 -15.28
C ARG A 238 -8.29 0.51 -16.53
N PRO A 239 -7.60 0.28 -17.65
CA PRO A 239 -8.24 -0.26 -18.87
C PRO A 239 -8.73 -1.70 -18.72
N LEU A 240 -8.26 -2.44 -17.69
CA LEU A 240 -8.66 -3.82 -17.46
C LEU A 240 -10.07 -3.93 -16.84
N ALA A 241 -10.54 -2.89 -16.12
CA ALA A 241 -11.88 -2.83 -15.52
C ALA A 241 -12.37 -1.37 -15.48
N PRO A 242 -12.66 -0.73 -16.63
CA PRO A 242 -12.89 0.72 -16.72
C PRO A 242 -14.14 1.22 -15.98
N GLU A 243 -15.12 0.33 -15.74
CA GLU A 243 -16.33 0.67 -15.00
C GLU A 243 -16.11 0.70 -13.47
N GLN A 244 -15.19 -0.13 -12.96
CA GLN A 244 -14.87 -0.23 -11.55
C GLN A 244 -13.68 0.65 -11.15
N ILE A 245 -12.75 0.93 -12.09
CA ILE A 245 -11.49 1.58 -11.78
C ILE A 245 -11.46 3.00 -12.32
N THR A 246 -11.46 3.96 -11.40
CA THR A 246 -11.34 5.39 -11.73
C THR A 246 -9.93 5.90 -11.45
N GLN A 247 -9.55 6.99 -12.08
CA GLN A 247 -8.29 7.68 -11.83
C GLN A 247 -8.52 9.18 -11.73
N GLN A 248 -7.91 9.78 -10.71
CA GLN A 248 -7.89 11.23 -10.49
C GLN A 248 -6.46 11.69 -10.22
N GLU A 249 -6.11 12.86 -10.72
CA GLU A 249 -4.83 13.51 -10.45
C GLU A 249 -5.03 14.69 -9.49
N LEU A 250 -4.09 14.82 -8.54
CA LEU A 250 -4.05 15.89 -7.56
C LEU A 250 -2.81 16.77 -7.80
N PRO A 251 -2.83 18.06 -7.50
CA PRO A 251 -1.75 19.01 -7.85
C PRO A 251 -0.51 18.86 -6.93
N PHE A 252 -0.05 17.63 -6.71
CA PHE A 252 1.05 17.30 -5.80
C PHE A 252 2.15 16.50 -6.49
N GLY A 253 3.24 16.25 -5.77
CA GLY A 253 4.26 15.26 -6.10
C GLY A 253 3.87 13.88 -5.59
N HIS A 254 4.87 13.08 -5.13
CA HIS A 254 4.62 11.74 -4.61
C HIS A 254 3.83 11.74 -3.29
N VAL A 255 3.94 12.78 -2.47
CA VAL A 255 3.18 12.90 -1.21
C VAL A 255 1.79 13.43 -1.55
N VAL A 256 0.83 12.52 -1.65
CA VAL A 256 -0.59 12.80 -1.98
C VAL A 256 -1.52 12.59 -0.78
N LEU A 257 -0.99 12.19 0.38
CA LEU A 257 -1.76 12.16 1.62
C LEU A 257 -1.96 13.61 2.12
N THR A 258 -3.09 14.19 1.78
CA THR A 258 -3.47 15.59 2.04
C THR A 258 -4.96 15.68 2.30
N ALA A 259 -5.44 16.82 2.77
CA ALA A 259 -6.88 17.08 2.96
C ALA A 259 -7.65 16.92 1.64
N GLU A 260 -7.08 17.35 0.50
CA GLU A 260 -7.70 17.23 -0.82
C GLU A 260 -7.89 15.76 -1.25
N LEU A 261 -6.98 14.87 -0.85
CA LEU A 261 -7.23 13.42 -1.02
C LEU A 261 -8.44 12.98 -0.19
N GLY A 262 -8.55 13.46 1.05
CA GLY A 262 -9.68 13.17 1.93
C GLY A 262 -11.02 13.63 1.30
N GLU A 263 -11.07 14.86 0.77
CA GLU A 263 -12.24 15.39 0.06
C GLU A 263 -12.60 14.54 -1.17
N ALA A 264 -11.61 14.16 -1.97
CA ALA A 264 -11.82 13.29 -3.13
C ALA A 264 -12.37 11.92 -2.71
N MET A 265 -11.88 11.33 -1.62
CA MET A 265 -12.40 10.08 -1.07
C MET A 265 -13.84 10.23 -0.57
N VAL A 266 -14.19 11.33 0.11
CA VAL A 266 -15.57 11.64 0.55
C VAL A 266 -16.54 11.64 -0.64
N ASN A 267 -16.16 12.27 -1.75
CA ASN A 267 -16.98 12.30 -2.96
C ASN A 267 -17.28 10.90 -3.49
N HIS A 268 -16.30 9.99 -3.48
CA HIS A 268 -16.49 8.61 -3.90
C HIS A 268 -17.28 7.77 -2.89
N LEU A 269 -17.17 8.05 -1.59
CA LEU A 269 -18.00 7.41 -0.56
C LEU A 269 -19.48 7.79 -0.74
N ALA A 270 -19.77 9.06 -0.98
CA ALA A 270 -21.15 9.55 -1.19
C ALA A 270 -21.80 9.02 -2.48
N GLN A 271 -21.03 8.78 -3.55
CA GLN A 271 -21.55 8.22 -4.80
C GLN A 271 -21.92 6.73 -4.67
N GLY A 272 -21.20 5.96 -3.86
CA GLY A 272 -21.49 4.54 -3.61
C GLY A 272 -22.83 4.31 -2.90
N ASP A 273 -23.32 5.30 -2.15
CA ASP A 273 -24.64 5.25 -1.51
C ASP A 273 -25.78 5.47 -2.51
N ARG A 274 -25.51 5.92 -3.74
CA ARG A 274 -26.48 6.23 -4.81
C ARG A 274 -26.52 5.20 -5.94
N MET A 275 -25.78 4.08 -5.87
CA MET A 275 -25.83 3.06 -6.92
C MET A 275 -27.21 2.41 -6.99
N PRO A 276 -27.91 2.40 -8.15
CA PRO A 276 -29.22 1.78 -8.29
C PRO A 276 -29.10 0.26 -8.23
N GLY A 277 -29.42 -0.33 -7.09
CA GLY A 277 -29.36 -1.78 -6.83
C GLY A 277 -29.38 -2.14 -5.35
N ARG A 278 -29.24 -1.19 -4.47
CA ARG A 278 -29.40 -1.38 -3.01
C ARG A 278 -30.67 -0.71 -2.53
N ASP A 279 -31.84 -1.07 -3.11
CA ASP A 279 -33.14 -0.76 -2.49
C ASP A 279 -33.36 -1.76 -1.34
N PRO A 280 -33.31 -1.32 -0.07
CA PRO A 280 -33.61 -2.20 1.06
C PRO A 280 -35.05 -2.70 1.06
N ALA A 281 -35.95 -2.14 0.24
CA ALA A 281 -37.35 -2.51 0.13
C ALA A 281 -37.61 -3.81 -0.67
N ARG A 282 -36.63 -4.30 -1.48
CA ARG A 282 -36.83 -5.55 -2.25
C ARG A 282 -36.63 -6.85 -1.46
N ARG A 283 -36.08 -6.81 -0.24
CA ARG A 283 -35.87 -8.01 0.62
C ARG A 283 -37.07 -8.38 1.50
N ARG A 284 -38.24 -7.77 1.32
CA ARG A 284 -39.45 -8.10 2.11
C ARG A 284 -40.55 -8.78 1.29
N LYS A 285 -40.27 -9.30 0.12
CA LYS A 285 -41.28 -9.98 -0.72
C LYS A 285 -40.74 -11.25 -1.40
N GLU A 286 -39.91 -12.01 -0.75
CA GLU A 286 -39.66 -13.42 -1.07
C GLU A 286 -39.62 -14.24 0.21
#